data_f4d55123c0c5b517684c7d209183d5fc
#
_entry.id   f4d55123c0c5b517684c7d209183d5fc
#
_cell.length_a   1.000
_cell.length_b   1.000
_cell.length_c   1.000
_cell.angle_alpha   90.00
_cell.angle_beta   90.00
_cell.angle_gamma   90.00
#
_symmetry.space_group_name_H-M   'P 1'
#
loop_
_entity.id
_entity.type
_entity.pdbx_description
1 polymer ?
#
loop_
_entity_poly.entity_id
_entity_poly.type
_entity_poly.pdbx_seq_one_letter_code
_entity_poly.pdbx_strand_id
1 'polypeptide(L)'
;MYVVIEGIDTAGKSTQLELLKKKLPDATFTKEPGGTELGIKLRMMALGGEAKSKIAEMFLFLADRAEHIEEVIKNNEEKIVISDRSMISGIAYANLFDIDKLIELNLLATSNILPSHAILLELTPKELEYRLSLKENDSIELRGIDYLINIQNRMKETIKKLNVNHIFIDASLKIEEIEKKIEDFINAN
;
A
#
# COMPACT_ATOMS: atom_id res chain seq x y z
N MET A 1 0.66 -15.58 -7.13
CA MET A 1 0.74 -15.04 -5.73
C MET A 1 0.70 -13.51 -5.78
N TYR A 2 -0.20 -12.85 -5.05
CA TYR A 2 -0.32 -11.38 -4.99
C TYR A 2 0.13 -10.87 -3.62
N VAL A 3 1.31 -10.24 -3.56
CA VAL A 3 1.95 -9.70 -2.35
C VAL A 3 1.84 -8.18 -2.36
N VAL A 4 1.51 -7.57 -1.22
CA VAL A 4 1.47 -6.12 -1.08
C VAL A 4 2.40 -5.65 0.03
N ILE A 5 3.17 -4.60 -0.24
CA ILE A 5 4.03 -3.94 0.73
C ILE A 5 3.39 -2.61 1.12
N GLU A 6 2.98 -2.54 2.36
CA GLU A 6 2.25 -1.43 2.95
C GLU A 6 3.11 -0.69 3.98
N GLY A 7 2.72 0.50 4.30
CA GLY A 7 3.35 1.36 5.29
C GLY A 7 3.15 2.83 4.97
N ILE A 8 3.20 3.67 5.98
CA ILE A 8 3.16 5.12 5.82
C ILE A 8 4.38 5.61 5.05
N ASP A 9 4.37 6.87 4.65
CA ASP A 9 5.54 7.43 3.97
C ASP A 9 6.74 7.41 4.92
N THR A 10 7.93 7.30 4.36
CA THR A 10 9.21 7.08 5.07
C THR A 10 9.40 5.69 5.71
N ALA A 11 8.42 4.77 5.66
CA ALA A 11 8.58 3.44 6.25
C ALA A 11 9.65 2.56 5.57
N GLY A 12 10.19 2.99 4.41
CA GLY A 12 11.27 2.25 3.72
C GLY A 12 10.78 1.28 2.64
N LYS A 13 9.52 1.35 2.23
CA LYS A 13 8.95 0.49 1.17
C LYS A 13 9.80 0.47 -0.11
N SER A 14 10.14 1.65 -0.64
CA SER A 14 10.90 1.75 -1.89
C SER A 14 12.26 1.06 -1.81
N THR A 15 12.95 1.15 -0.67
CA THR A 15 14.23 0.47 -0.43
C THR A 15 14.05 -1.04 -0.51
N GLN A 16 13.04 -1.58 0.16
CA GLN A 16 12.76 -3.01 0.17
C GLN A 16 12.34 -3.52 -1.21
N LEU A 17 11.52 -2.75 -1.94
CA LEU A 17 11.12 -3.08 -3.30
C LEU A 17 12.31 -3.15 -4.26
N GLU A 18 13.27 -2.22 -4.16
CA GLU A 18 14.48 -2.25 -5.00
C GLU A 18 15.39 -3.45 -4.69
N LEU A 19 15.44 -3.90 -3.44
CA LEU A 19 16.16 -5.11 -3.07
C LEU A 19 15.45 -6.37 -3.60
N LEU A 20 14.13 -6.45 -3.42
CA LEU A 20 13.33 -7.57 -3.92
C LEU A 20 13.38 -7.70 -5.44
N LYS A 21 13.42 -6.59 -6.19
CA LYS A 21 13.59 -6.62 -7.67
C LYS A 21 14.85 -7.32 -8.10
N LYS A 22 15.94 -7.19 -7.33
CA LYS A 22 17.21 -7.86 -7.62
C LYS A 22 17.17 -9.35 -7.35
N LYS A 23 16.37 -9.78 -6.36
CA LYS A 23 16.29 -11.17 -5.90
C LYS A 23 15.20 -11.97 -6.60
N LEU A 24 14.15 -11.32 -7.03
CA LEU A 24 12.98 -11.93 -7.69
C LEU A 24 12.81 -11.37 -9.10
N PRO A 25 13.76 -11.63 -10.02
CA PRO A 25 13.77 -11.03 -11.37
C PRO A 25 12.56 -11.47 -12.22
N ASP A 26 11.94 -12.60 -11.92
CA ASP A 26 10.75 -13.12 -12.63
C ASP A 26 9.42 -12.60 -12.05
N ALA A 27 9.46 -11.89 -10.92
CA ALA A 27 8.27 -11.31 -10.31
C ALA A 27 7.84 -10.03 -11.06
N THR A 28 6.53 -9.80 -11.11
CA THR A 28 5.96 -8.55 -11.62
C THR A 28 5.90 -7.53 -10.48
N PHE A 29 6.57 -6.38 -10.66
CA PHE A 29 6.52 -5.27 -9.71
C PHE A 29 5.58 -4.18 -10.20
N THR A 30 4.68 -3.75 -9.33
CA THR A 30 3.65 -2.75 -9.63
C THR A 30 3.43 -1.82 -8.44
N LYS A 31 2.46 -0.93 -8.55
CA LYS A 31 2.09 0.02 -7.47
C LYS A 31 0.64 0.48 -7.59
N GLU A 32 0.06 0.88 -6.50
CA GLU A 32 -1.20 1.62 -6.43
C GLU A 32 -1.04 2.94 -5.66
N PRO A 33 -1.59 4.05 -6.21
CA PRO A 33 -2.22 4.18 -7.52
C PRO A 33 -1.19 4.38 -8.64
N GLY A 34 -1.62 4.14 -9.89
CA GLY A 34 -0.83 4.46 -11.08
C GLY A 34 0.02 3.30 -11.60
N GLY A 35 -0.46 2.07 -11.46
CA GLY A 35 0.18 0.86 -11.99
C GLY A 35 -0.13 0.56 -13.46
N THR A 36 -1.06 1.29 -14.08
CA THR A 36 -1.50 1.13 -15.48
C THR A 36 -1.46 2.48 -16.21
N GLU A 37 -1.60 2.49 -17.53
CA GLU A 37 -1.66 3.76 -18.28
C GLU A 37 -2.87 4.62 -17.89
N LEU A 38 -4.06 4.02 -17.71
CA LEU A 38 -5.23 4.69 -17.20
C LEU A 38 -5.01 5.12 -15.74
N GLY A 39 -4.44 4.23 -14.94
CA GLY A 39 -4.12 4.49 -13.53
C GLY A 39 -3.21 5.71 -13.32
N ILE A 40 -2.22 5.91 -14.19
CA ILE A 40 -1.37 7.11 -14.13
C ILE A 40 -2.20 8.39 -14.27
N LYS A 41 -3.17 8.41 -15.18
CA LYS A 41 -4.06 9.57 -15.39
C LYS A 41 -4.98 9.78 -14.18
N LEU A 42 -5.58 8.69 -13.67
CA LEU A 42 -6.46 8.74 -12.50
C LEU A 42 -5.69 9.22 -11.25
N ARG A 43 -4.46 8.73 -11.06
CA ARG A 43 -3.57 9.20 -9.99
C ARG A 43 -3.30 10.70 -10.10
N MET A 44 -2.99 11.21 -11.29
CA MET A 44 -2.74 12.64 -11.50
C MET A 44 -3.98 13.46 -11.13
N MET A 45 -5.18 13.05 -11.56
CA MET A 45 -6.43 13.72 -11.23
C MET A 45 -6.73 13.69 -9.72
N ALA A 46 -6.53 12.54 -9.07
CA ALA A 46 -6.79 12.37 -7.63
C ALA A 46 -5.84 13.21 -6.77
N LEU A 47 -4.54 13.16 -7.05
CA LEU A 47 -3.52 13.85 -6.26
C LEU A 47 -3.29 15.30 -6.70
N GLY A 48 -3.66 15.67 -7.93
CA GLY A 48 -3.52 17.02 -8.48
C GLY A 48 -4.55 18.03 -7.94
N GLY A 49 -5.49 17.60 -7.11
CA GLY A 49 -6.52 18.48 -6.54
C GLY A 49 -7.61 18.90 -7.52
N GLU A 50 -7.75 18.21 -8.64
CA GLU A 50 -8.82 18.44 -9.60
C GLU A 50 -10.19 18.06 -9.03
N ALA A 51 -10.25 16.98 -8.25
CA ALA A 51 -11.47 16.55 -7.57
C ALA A 51 -11.80 17.49 -6.40
N LYS A 52 -12.91 18.20 -6.50
CA LYS A 52 -13.40 19.09 -5.43
C LYS A 52 -14.13 18.32 -4.32
N SER A 53 -14.72 17.19 -4.67
CA SER A 53 -15.38 16.29 -3.73
C SER A 53 -14.43 15.21 -3.26
N LYS A 54 -14.33 15.00 -1.93
CA LYS A 54 -13.58 13.88 -1.36
C LYS A 54 -14.15 12.51 -1.77
N ILE A 55 -15.44 12.44 -2.05
CA ILE A 55 -16.06 11.23 -2.60
C ILE A 55 -15.57 10.99 -4.04
N ALA A 56 -15.51 12.05 -4.86
CA ALA A 56 -14.97 11.93 -6.23
C ALA A 56 -13.50 11.49 -6.22
N GLU A 57 -12.67 12.06 -5.34
CA GLU A 57 -11.28 11.66 -5.14
C GLU A 57 -11.19 10.16 -4.77
N MET A 58 -12.02 9.69 -3.85
CA MET A 58 -12.10 8.27 -3.48
C MET A 58 -12.47 7.39 -4.69
N PHE A 59 -13.46 7.80 -5.50
CA PHE A 59 -13.85 7.05 -6.69
C PHE A 59 -12.73 7.00 -7.75
N LEU A 60 -11.90 8.03 -7.87
CA LEU A 60 -10.72 7.98 -8.74
C LEU A 60 -9.73 6.89 -8.30
N PHE A 61 -9.49 6.74 -6.99
CA PHE A 61 -8.67 5.65 -6.46
C PHE A 61 -9.32 4.27 -6.64
N LEU A 62 -10.64 4.16 -6.52
CA LEU A 62 -11.34 2.90 -6.77
C LEU A 62 -11.31 2.52 -8.26
N ALA A 63 -11.42 3.50 -9.17
CA ALA A 63 -11.30 3.27 -10.61
C ALA A 63 -9.88 2.83 -10.99
N ASP A 64 -8.83 3.47 -10.43
CA ASP A 64 -7.43 3.05 -10.61
C ASP A 64 -7.24 1.59 -10.17
N ARG A 65 -7.79 1.23 -9.01
CA ARG A 65 -7.69 -0.12 -8.46
C ARG A 65 -8.40 -1.16 -9.33
N ALA A 66 -9.61 -0.84 -9.82
CA ALA A 66 -10.34 -1.74 -10.70
C ALA A 66 -9.55 -2.04 -11.97
N GLU A 67 -8.96 -1.03 -12.59
CA GLU A 67 -8.10 -1.18 -13.77
C GLU A 67 -6.82 -1.97 -13.45
N HIS A 68 -6.19 -1.69 -12.31
CA HIS A 68 -4.98 -2.39 -11.88
C HIS A 68 -5.22 -3.89 -11.66
N ILE A 69 -6.35 -4.26 -11.07
CA ILE A 69 -6.75 -5.68 -10.91
C ILE A 69 -6.91 -6.35 -12.28
N GLU A 70 -7.61 -5.69 -13.21
CA GLU A 70 -7.91 -6.27 -14.52
C GLU A 70 -6.66 -6.40 -15.39
N GLU A 71 -5.86 -5.32 -15.48
CA GLU A 71 -4.75 -5.23 -16.42
C GLU A 71 -3.46 -5.87 -15.86
N VAL A 72 -3.24 -5.82 -14.53
CA VAL A 72 -1.98 -6.28 -13.95
C VAL A 72 -2.16 -7.57 -13.16
N ILE A 73 -3.06 -7.62 -12.20
CA ILE A 73 -3.13 -8.76 -11.28
C ILE A 73 -3.63 -10.01 -12.00
N LYS A 74 -4.75 -9.93 -12.73
CA LYS A 74 -5.31 -11.06 -13.48
C LYS A 74 -4.38 -11.57 -14.58
N ASN A 75 -3.66 -10.67 -15.25
CA ASN A 75 -2.74 -11.07 -16.32
C ASN A 75 -1.41 -11.69 -15.81
N ASN A 76 -1.20 -11.74 -14.50
CA ASN A 76 0.00 -12.29 -13.89
C ASN A 76 -0.30 -13.32 -12.78
N GLU A 77 -1.46 -13.99 -12.81
CA GLU A 77 -1.87 -14.94 -11.76
C GLU A 77 -0.88 -16.09 -11.54
N GLU A 78 -0.16 -16.50 -12.58
CA GLU A 78 0.85 -17.58 -12.53
C GLU A 78 2.21 -17.10 -11.95
N LYS A 79 2.37 -15.79 -11.72
CA LYS A 79 3.61 -15.18 -11.24
C LYS A 79 3.46 -14.68 -9.81
N ILE A 80 4.59 -14.31 -9.22
CA ILE A 80 4.59 -13.46 -8.03
C ILE A 80 4.39 -12.02 -8.50
N VAL A 81 3.33 -11.37 -8.02
CA VAL A 81 3.10 -9.93 -8.22
C VAL A 81 3.35 -9.23 -6.90
N ILE A 82 4.22 -8.22 -6.90
CA ILE A 82 4.54 -7.42 -5.72
C ILE A 82 4.12 -5.97 -5.98
N SER A 83 3.16 -5.50 -5.19
CA SER A 83 2.63 -4.14 -5.29
C SER A 83 3.12 -3.24 -4.15
N ASP A 84 3.62 -2.05 -4.50
CA ASP A 84 3.76 -0.94 -3.56
C ASP A 84 2.38 -0.35 -3.30
N ARG A 85 1.83 -0.62 -2.12
CA ARG A 85 0.47 -0.29 -1.71
C ARG A 85 -0.62 -1.11 -2.43
N SER A 86 -1.81 -1.03 -1.88
CA SER A 86 -3.03 -1.71 -2.34
C SER A 86 -4.29 -1.03 -1.80
N MET A 87 -5.40 -1.78 -1.84
CA MET A 87 -6.64 -1.39 -1.17
C MET A 87 -6.46 -1.08 0.33
N ILE A 88 -5.48 -1.68 1.00
CA ILE A 88 -5.21 -1.46 2.42
C ILE A 88 -4.83 0.01 2.67
N SER A 89 -3.88 0.56 1.90
CA SER A 89 -3.59 1.99 1.89
C SER A 89 -4.82 2.82 1.52
N GLY A 90 -5.54 2.43 0.47
CA GLY A 90 -6.74 3.14 0.02
C GLY A 90 -7.79 3.30 1.12
N ILE A 91 -8.08 2.23 1.85
CA ILE A 91 -9.02 2.21 2.99
C ILE A 91 -8.47 3.04 4.17
N ALA A 92 -7.17 2.90 4.47
CA ALA A 92 -6.58 3.60 5.60
C ALA A 92 -6.59 5.12 5.44
N TYR A 93 -6.28 5.62 4.24
CA TYR A 93 -6.28 7.05 3.93
C TYR A 93 -7.67 7.63 3.66
N ALA A 94 -8.63 6.82 3.20
CA ALA A 94 -10.01 7.24 2.99
C ALA A 94 -10.76 7.33 4.33
N ASN A 95 -10.89 8.54 4.86
CA ASN A 95 -11.49 8.79 6.19
C ASN A 95 -12.93 9.34 6.07
N LEU A 96 -13.65 8.92 5.02
CA LEU A 96 -15.00 9.38 4.71
C LEU A 96 -16.11 8.50 5.30
N PHE A 97 -15.79 7.24 5.50
CA PHE A 97 -16.69 6.20 6.01
C PHE A 97 -15.96 5.32 7.02
N ASP A 98 -16.71 4.49 7.73
CA ASP A 98 -16.11 3.42 8.53
C ASP A 98 -15.35 2.41 7.65
N ILE A 99 -14.47 1.64 8.29
CA ILE A 99 -13.59 0.69 7.57
C ILE A 99 -14.41 -0.39 6.86
N ASP A 100 -15.50 -0.87 7.44
CA ASP A 100 -16.30 -1.94 6.86
C ASP A 100 -16.95 -1.50 5.55
N LYS A 101 -17.48 -0.27 5.52
CA LYS A 101 -18.03 0.31 4.27
C LYS A 101 -16.96 0.53 3.21
N LEU A 102 -15.77 0.97 3.63
CA LEU A 102 -14.65 1.13 2.70
C LEU A 102 -14.16 -0.22 2.16
N ILE A 103 -14.17 -1.28 2.97
CA ILE A 103 -13.88 -2.66 2.53
C ILE A 103 -14.89 -3.09 1.45
N GLU A 104 -16.19 -2.92 1.68
CA GLU A 104 -17.22 -3.27 0.69
C GLU A 104 -16.98 -2.60 -0.66
N LEU A 105 -16.72 -1.29 -0.67
CA LEU A 105 -16.45 -0.53 -1.90
C LEU A 105 -15.17 -1.01 -2.61
N ASN A 106 -14.14 -1.35 -1.84
CA ASN A 106 -12.89 -1.87 -2.38
C ASN A 106 -13.04 -3.30 -2.92
N LEU A 107 -13.79 -4.16 -2.25
CA LEU A 107 -14.10 -5.50 -2.75
C LEU A 107 -14.87 -5.45 -4.07
N LEU A 108 -15.79 -4.50 -4.22
CA LEU A 108 -16.45 -4.27 -5.50
C LEU A 108 -15.44 -3.87 -6.58
N ALA A 109 -14.56 -2.90 -6.30
CA ALA A 109 -13.55 -2.44 -7.25
C ALA A 109 -12.54 -3.53 -7.64
N THR A 110 -12.19 -4.43 -6.70
CA THR A 110 -11.25 -5.53 -6.95
C THR A 110 -11.91 -6.80 -7.49
N SER A 111 -13.22 -6.80 -7.75
CA SER A 111 -13.95 -8.03 -8.07
C SER A 111 -13.74 -9.15 -7.04
N ASN A 112 -13.64 -8.78 -5.76
CA ASN A 112 -13.30 -9.63 -4.60
C ASN A 112 -11.90 -10.27 -4.66
N ILE A 113 -10.99 -9.80 -5.50
CA ILE A 113 -9.59 -10.23 -5.48
C ILE A 113 -8.88 -9.51 -4.34
N LEU A 114 -8.32 -10.30 -3.43
CA LEU A 114 -7.55 -9.84 -2.29
C LEU A 114 -6.06 -10.17 -2.47
N PRO A 115 -5.16 -9.40 -1.83
CA PRO A 115 -3.78 -9.85 -1.68
C PRO A 115 -3.74 -11.20 -0.96
N SER A 116 -2.89 -12.10 -1.44
CA SER A 116 -2.61 -13.34 -0.71
C SER A 116 -1.70 -13.09 0.51
N HIS A 117 -0.84 -12.08 0.41
CA HIS A 117 0.14 -11.71 1.44
C HIS A 117 0.19 -10.20 1.62
N ALA A 118 0.11 -9.73 2.86
CA ALA A 118 0.26 -8.32 3.22
C ALA A 118 1.45 -8.13 4.17
N ILE A 119 2.38 -7.27 3.79
CA ILE A 119 3.56 -6.91 4.59
C ILE A 119 3.41 -5.45 4.98
N LEU A 120 3.29 -5.17 6.27
CA LEU A 120 3.23 -3.81 6.77
C LEU A 120 4.54 -3.43 7.46
N LEU A 121 5.22 -2.43 6.92
CA LEU A 121 6.37 -1.80 7.56
C LEU A 121 5.88 -0.76 8.57
N GLU A 122 6.17 -0.99 9.85
CA GLU A 122 5.68 -0.19 10.97
C GLU A 122 6.76 0.74 11.51
N LEU A 123 6.39 1.96 11.82
CA LEU A 123 7.22 2.94 12.51
C LEU A 123 6.64 3.26 13.90
N THR A 124 7.51 3.40 14.89
CA THR A 124 7.14 4.06 16.14
C THR A 124 7.01 5.58 15.92
N PRO A 125 6.23 6.31 16.76
CA PRO A 125 6.16 7.77 16.65
C PRO A 125 7.54 8.44 16.68
N LYS A 126 8.46 7.96 17.52
CA LYS A 126 9.81 8.49 17.65
C LYS A 126 10.64 8.29 16.36
N GLU A 127 10.57 7.11 15.78
CA GLU A 127 11.30 6.82 14.53
C GLU A 127 10.71 7.61 13.35
N LEU A 128 9.37 7.73 13.31
CA LEU A 128 8.70 8.56 12.31
C LEU A 128 9.14 10.03 12.40
N GLU A 129 9.14 10.61 13.60
CA GLU A 129 9.62 11.97 13.85
C GLU A 129 11.04 12.16 13.35
N TYR A 130 11.93 11.24 13.70
CA TYR A 130 13.31 11.27 13.25
C TYR A 130 13.42 11.25 11.73
N ARG A 131 12.72 10.34 11.04
CA ARG A 131 12.78 10.24 9.58
C ARG A 131 12.18 11.45 8.87
N LEU A 132 11.11 12.02 9.40
CA LEU A 132 10.51 13.24 8.87
C LEU A 132 11.44 14.46 9.02
N SER A 133 12.27 14.50 10.07
CA SER A 133 13.23 15.57 10.26
C SER A 133 14.39 15.57 9.26
N LEU A 134 14.60 14.46 8.53
CA LEU A 134 15.72 14.29 7.59
C LEU A 134 15.40 14.74 6.16
N LYS A 135 14.17 15.16 5.88
CA LYS A 135 13.71 15.51 4.52
C LYS A 135 12.71 16.66 4.54
N GLU A 136 12.44 17.23 3.36
CA GLU A 136 11.28 18.09 3.16
C GLU A 136 10.00 17.25 3.17
N ASN A 137 9.00 17.69 3.93
CA ASN A 137 7.74 16.99 4.09
C ASN A 137 6.71 17.44 3.05
N ASP A 138 5.96 16.48 2.51
CA ASP A 138 4.84 16.75 1.62
C ASP A 138 3.55 17.14 2.37
N SER A 139 2.48 17.41 1.63
CA SER A 139 1.19 17.86 2.19
C SER A 139 0.51 16.84 3.11
N ILE A 140 0.83 15.55 2.99
CA ILE A 140 0.30 14.48 3.83
C ILE A 140 1.12 14.40 5.12
N GLU A 141 2.44 14.47 5.01
CA GLU A 141 3.37 14.43 6.13
C GLU A 141 3.24 15.66 7.03
N LEU A 142 2.93 16.82 6.46
CA LEU A 142 2.62 18.05 7.21
C LEU A 142 1.37 17.95 8.09
N ARG A 143 0.54 16.90 7.95
CA ARG A 143 -0.60 16.64 8.86
C ARG A 143 -0.17 16.14 10.24
N GLY A 144 1.10 15.81 10.41
CA GLY A 144 1.74 15.50 11.68
C GLY A 144 1.81 14.01 12.02
N ILE A 145 2.59 13.71 13.03
CA ILE A 145 2.94 12.35 13.46
C ILE A 145 1.70 11.57 13.89
N ASP A 146 0.81 12.16 14.70
CA ASP A 146 -0.41 11.50 15.19
C ASP A 146 -1.32 11.08 14.04
N TYR A 147 -1.43 11.91 13.00
CA TYR A 147 -2.19 11.57 11.81
C TYR A 147 -1.60 10.35 11.09
N LEU A 148 -0.29 10.34 10.85
CA LEU A 148 0.38 9.24 10.14
C LEU A 148 0.33 7.93 10.96
N ILE A 149 0.53 8.00 12.28
CA ILE A 149 0.38 6.83 13.15
C ILE A 149 -1.06 6.32 13.17
N ASN A 150 -2.05 7.20 13.13
CA ASN A 150 -3.45 6.78 12.98
C ASN A 150 -3.69 6.06 11.65
N ILE A 151 -3.13 6.54 10.53
CA ILE A 151 -3.18 5.85 9.23
C ILE A 151 -2.55 4.45 9.34
N GLN A 152 -1.38 4.32 9.95
CA GLN A 152 -0.75 3.01 10.18
C GLN A 152 -1.64 2.07 10.99
N ASN A 153 -2.28 2.56 12.05
CA ASN A 153 -3.21 1.76 12.85
C ASN A 153 -4.45 1.32 12.03
N ARG A 154 -4.98 2.20 11.17
CA ARG A 154 -6.05 1.85 10.23
C ARG A 154 -5.61 0.80 9.21
N MET A 155 -4.36 0.84 8.71
CA MET A 155 -3.81 -0.23 7.87
C MET A 155 -3.81 -1.57 8.61
N LYS A 156 -3.35 -1.59 9.87
CA LYS A 156 -3.36 -2.81 10.71
C LYS A 156 -4.78 -3.35 10.93
N GLU A 157 -5.72 -2.48 11.23
CA GLU A 157 -7.12 -2.87 11.41
C GLU A 157 -7.70 -3.43 10.11
N THR A 158 -7.45 -2.77 8.97
CA THR A 158 -7.88 -3.22 7.66
C THR A 158 -7.34 -4.61 7.32
N ILE A 159 -6.04 -4.84 7.51
CA ILE A 159 -5.39 -6.14 7.28
C ILE A 159 -6.06 -7.24 8.10
N LYS A 160 -6.30 -6.99 9.39
CA LYS A 160 -6.95 -7.96 10.28
C LYS A 160 -8.39 -8.25 9.87
N LYS A 161 -9.16 -7.22 9.47
CA LYS A 161 -10.54 -7.39 9.01
C LYS A 161 -10.63 -8.14 7.68
N LEU A 162 -9.68 -7.93 6.77
CA LEU A 162 -9.60 -8.67 5.50
C LEU A 162 -9.15 -10.12 5.69
N ASN A 163 -8.60 -10.46 6.86
CA ASN A 163 -8.12 -11.80 7.20
C ASN A 163 -7.16 -12.40 6.16
N VAL A 164 -6.32 -11.57 5.55
CA VAL A 164 -5.26 -11.98 4.64
C VAL A 164 -4.03 -12.46 5.41
N ASN A 165 -3.22 -13.35 4.81
CA ASN A 165 -1.95 -13.74 5.42
C ASN A 165 -1.06 -12.50 5.54
N HIS A 166 -0.48 -12.25 6.74
CA HIS A 166 0.22 -10.98 6.95
C HIS A 166 1.37 -11.07 7.96
N ILE A 167 2.29 -10.13 7.81
CA ILE A 167 3.37 -9.86 8.77
C ILE A 167 3.48 -8.35 9.01
N PHE A 168 3.70 -7.98 10.27
CA PHE A 168 4.06 -6.62 10.66
C PHE A 168 5.56 -6.60 11.00
N ILE A 169 6.32 -5.73 10.33
CA ILE A 169 7.77 -5.66 10.47
C ILE A 169 8.15 -4.28 11.00
N ASP A 170 8.91 -4.25 12.09
CA ASP A 170 9.50 -3.02 12.62
C ASP A 170 10.48 -2.44 11.59
N ALA A 171 10.13 -1.28 11.04
CA ALA A 171 10.93 -0.60 10.03
C ALA A 171 12.17 0.10 10.59
N SER A 172 12.38 0.08 11.91
CA SER A 172 13.62 0.58 12.55
C SER A 172 14.76 -0.44 12.52
N LEU A 173 14.49 -1.69 12.16
CA LEU A 173 15.49 -2.72 11.98
C LEU A 173 16.44 -2.38 10.82
N LYS A 174 17.58 -3.07 10.75
CA LYS A 174 18.50 -2.92 9.62
C LYS A 174 17.84 -3.35 8.31
N ILE A 175 18.24 -2.72 7.23
CA ILE A 175 17.66 -2.95 5.89
C ILE A 175 17.69 -4.44 5.53
N GLU A 176 18.80 -5.11 5.79
CA GLU A 176 19.00 -6.53 5.49
C GLU A 176 18.15 -7.46 6.36
N GLU A 177 17.86 -7.04 7.60
CA GLU A 177 16.99 -7.80 8.50
C GLU A 177 15.53 -7.73 8.06
N ILE A 178 15.10 -6.55 7.61
CA ILE A 178 13.75 -6.34 7.05
C ILE A 178 13.60 -7.14 5.76
N GLU A 179 14.58 -7.02 4.86
CA GLU A 179 14.62 -7.77 3.59
C GLU A 179 14.47 -9.27 3.83
N LYS A 180 15.28 -9.83 4.76
CA LYS A 180 15.21 -11.25 5.09
C LYS A 180 13.85 -11.67 5.63
N LYS A 181 13.24 -10.88 6.51
CA LYS A 181 11.89 -11.17 7.04
C LYS A 181 10.83 -11.19 5.94
N ILE A 182 10.94 -10.27 4.96
CA ILE A 182 10.06 -10.22 3.80
C ILE A 182 10.23 -11.48 2.95
N GLU A 183 11.47 -11.86 2.64
CA GLU A 183 11.78 -13.07 1.86
C GLU A 183 11.29 -14.34 2.55
N ASP A 184 11.60 -14.49 3.83
CA ASP A 184 11.18 -15.66 4.62
C ASP A 184 9.65 -15.77 4.61
N PHE A 185 8.93 -14.65 4.71
CA PHE A 185 7.47 -14.62 4.68
C PHE A 185 6.89 -14.97 3.30
N ILE A 186 7.47 -14.48 2.22
CA ILE A 186 7.03 -14.78 0.84
C ILE A 186 7.28 -16.26 0.52
N ASN A 187 8.38 -16.84 1.00
CA ASN A 187 8.80 -18.20 0.71
C ASN A 187 8.20 -19.27 1.65
N ALA A 188 7.51 -18.86 2.72
CA ALA A 188 6.95 -19.79 3.72
C ALA A 188 5.66 -20.50 3.25
N ASN A 189 5.18 -20.24 2.00
CA ASN A 189 3.93 -20.81 1.46
C ASN A 189 4.10 -21.46 0.11
#